data_ebd5ee3bf5b1d04623a29d4aacfa0ea2
#
_entry.id   ebd5ee3bf5b1d04623a29d4aacfa0ea2
#
_cell.length_a   1.000
_cell.length_b   1.000
_cell.length_c   1.000
_cell.angle_alpha   90.00
_cell.angle_beta   90.00
_cell.angle_gamma   90.00
#
_symmetry.space_group_name_H-M   'P 1'
#
loop_
_entity.id
_entity.type
_entity.pdbx_description
1 polymer ?
#
loop_
_entity_poly.entity_id
_entity_poly.type
_entity_poly.pdbx_seq_one_letter_code
_entity_poly.pdbx_strand_id
1 'polypeptide(L)'
;LDAVVDFMPAPTDVPDAEGTDMDGNPTTTPSTDDAPFAGLAFKIISDPFVGKLAFFRVYSGTLKAGSYVYNSSKQKKERVGRILQMHANKRSEIDEVFSGDIAAAVGFKVTATGDTICDEQHPIILESMEFPEPVIQLAIEPKTKAGQGKLGEALAKLAEEDPTFRAHTDEETGQTIIAGMGELHLEIIVGRLLREFNVEANVGAPQVAYKETFTKRVDIDKKYAKQSGGRGQYGHCKVIFEPVDTNVEKFEVDPKANVLINEPPTLLFESTVVGGAIPKEYIPAVGEGIEEATKCG
;
A
#
# COMPACT_ATOMS: atom_id res chain seq x y z
N LEU A 1 -15.46 -26.43 -31.32
CA LEU A 1 -14.06 -26.25 -31.69
C LEU A 1 -13.93 -25.58 -33.06
N ASP A 2 -14.65 -26.09 -34.09
CA ASP A 2 -14.57 -25.56 -35.46
C ASP A 2 -14.82 -24.04 -35.52
N ALA A 3 -15.85 -23.54 -34.84
CA ALA A 3 -16.12 -22.11 -34.77
C ALA A 3 -14.98 -21.28 -34.10
N VAL A 4 -14.25 -21.86 -33.18
CA VAL A 4 -13.07 -21.21 -32.59
C VAL A 4 -11.93 -21.11 -33.61
N VAL A 5 -11.70 -22.20 -34.34
CA VAL A 5 -10.65 -22.26 -35.38
C VAL A 5 -10.97 -21.31 -36.55
N ASP A 6 -12.27 -21.29 -36.96
CA ASP A 6 -12.69 -20.55 -38.17
C ASP A 6 -12.89 -19.05 -37.91
N PHE A 7 -13.25 -18.62 -36.67
CA PHE A 7 -13.69 -17.24 -36.38
C PHE A 7 -12.84 -16.50 -35.36
N MET A 8 -11.97 -17.17 -34.61
CA MET A 8 -11.07 -16.46 -33.68
C MET A 8 -9.75 -16.11 -34.39
N PRO A 9 -9.29 -14.85 -34.32
CA PRO A 9 -8.04 -14.46 -34.94
C PRO A 9 -6.84 -15.13 -34.26
N ALA A 10 -5.88 -15.56 -35.06
CA ALA A 10 -4.57 -15.96 -34.53
C ALA A 10 -3.75 -14.71 -34.12
N PRO A 11 -2.72 -14.85 -33.27
CA PRO A 11 -1.85 -13.73 -32.90
C PRO A 11 -1.24 -13.01 -34.11
N THR A 12 -1.05 -13.70 -35.22
CA THR A 12 -0.53 -13.15 -36.49
C THR A 12 -1.57 -12.43 -37.33
N ASP A 13 -2.85 -12.59 -37.01
CA ASP A 13 -3.95 -11.97 -37.75
C ASP A 13 -4.40 -10.61 -37.18
N VAL A 14 -3.82 -10.27 -35.98
CA VAL A 14 -4.11 -9.00 -35.29
C VAL A 14 -2.96 -8.00 -35.49
N PRO A 15 -3.23 -6.68 -35.39
CA PRO A 15 -2.17 -5.68 -35.41
C PRO A 15 -1.10 -5.95 -34.32
N ASP A 16 0.09 -5.38 -34.54
CA ASP A 16 1.17 -5.38 -33.55
C ASP A 16 0.68 -4.85 -32.21
N ALA A 17 1.19 -5.43 -31.12
CA ALA A 17 0.80 -5.01 -29.79
C ALA A 17 1.31 -3.59 -29.49
N GLU A 18 0.40 -2.71 -29.11
CA GLU A 18 0.71 -1.33 -28.77
C GLU A 18 1.20 -1.22 -27.32
N GLY A 19 2.06 -0.24 -27.09
CA GLY A 19 2.60 0.08 -25.77
C GLY A 19 3.32 1.42 -25.78
N THR A 20 4.04 1.71 -24.72
CA THR A 20 4.90 2.88 -24.62
C THR A 20 6.33 2.47 -24.28
N ASP A 21 7.30 3.27 -24.72
CA ASP A 21 8.67 3.15 -24.25
C ASP A 21 8.81 3.69 -22.80
N MET A 22 10.02 3.67 -22.26
CA MET A 22 10.29 4.14 -20.89
C MET A 22 10.16 5.67 -20.75
N ASP A 23 10.13 6.40 -21.86
CA ASP A 23 9.95 7.86 -21.91
C ASP A 23 8.48 8.26 -22.16
N GLY A 24 7.59 7.26 -22.31
CA GLY A 24 6.16 7.46 -22.54
C GLY A 24 5.76 7.67 -24.00
N ASN A 25 6.67 7.46 -24.97
CA ASN A 25 6.33 7.56 -26.38
C ASN A 25 5.64 6.28 -26.86
N PRO A 26 4.61 6.39 -27.73
CA PRO A 26 3.97 5.23 -28.32
C PRO A 26 4.97 4.36 -29.11
N THR A 27 4.90 3.06 -28.89
CA THR A 27 5.70 2.06 -29.60
C THR A 27 4.87 0.80 -29.83
N THR A 28 5.32 -0.07 -30.72
CA THR A 28 4.64 -1.34 -31.02
C THR A 28 5.63 -2.48 -31.00
N THR A 29 5.13 -3.69 -30.76
CA THR A 29 5.92 -4.92 -30.85
C THR A 29 5.18 -5.96 -31.68
N PRO A 30 5.85 -6.60 -32.68
CA PRO A 30 5.21 -7.55 -33.58
C PRO A 30 4.99 -8.90 -32.89
N SER A 31 3.87 -9.56 -33.22
CA SER A 31 3.53 -10.88 -32.71
C SER A 31 4.31 -11.99 -33.41
N THR A 32 5.64 -11.99 -33.29
CA THR A 32 6.54 -12.99 -33.89
C THR A 32 7.53 -13.54 -32.86
N ASP A 33 7.99 -14.76 -33.05
CA ASP A 33 8.90 -15.45 -32.13
C ASP A 33 10.33 -14.87 -32.16
N ASP A 34 10.74 -14.30 -33.28
CA ASP A 34 12.08 -13.73 -33.50
C ASP A 34 12.22 -12.29 -32.93
N ALA A 35 11.14 -11.67 -32.53
CA ALA A 35 11.15 -10.31 -31.97
C ALA A 35 11.62 -10.32 -30.51
N PRO A 36 11.98 -9.14 -29.95
CA PRO A 36 12.26 -9.04 -28.52
C PRO A 36 11.07 -9.49 -27.67
N PHE A 37 11.35 -10.18 -26.58
CA PHE A 37 10.31 -10.69 -25.69
C PHE A 37 9.52 -9.56 -25.03
N ALA A 38 8.20 -9.65 -25.11
CA ALA A 38 7.26 -8.84 -24.35
C ALA A 38 6.03 -9.65 -23.95
N GLY A 39 5.67 -9.58 -22.67
CA GLY A 39 4.53 -10.26 -22.11
C GLY A 39 3.85 -9.45 -21.00
N LEU A 40 2.58 -9.71 -20.78
CA LEU A 40 1.75 -9.07 -19.76
C LEU A 40 1.37 -10.09 -18.69
N ALA A 41 1.74 -9.82 -17.44
CA ALA A 41 1.28 -10.59 -16.29
C ALA A 41 -0.15 -10.16 -15.94
N PHE A 42 -1.14 -10.99 -16.28
CA PHE A 42 -2.55 -10.63 -16.13
C PHE A 42 -3.22 -11.22 -14.89
N LYS A 43 -2.59 -12.17 -14.21
CA LYS A 43 -3.13 -12.78 -13.00
C LYS A 43 -2.02 -13.34 -12.12
N ILE A 44 -2.10 -13.05 -10.82
CA ILE A 44 -1.25 -13.65 -9.79
C ILE A 44 -2.10 -14.59 -8.93
N ILE A 45 -1.55 -15.73 -8.54
CA ILE A 45 -2.15 -16.67 -7.59
C ILE A 45 -1.09 -17.08 -6.58
N SER A 46 -1.45 -17.12 -5.31
CA SER A 46 -0.61 -17.69 -4.25
C SER A 46 -0.90 -19.19 -4.12
N ASP A 47 -0.01 -20.00 -4.62
CA ASP A 47 -0.13 -21.46 -4.56
C ASP A 47 0.60 -22.00 -3.32
N PRO A 48 -0.03 -22.90 -2.53
CA PRO A 48 0.57 -23.39 -1.28
C PRO A 48 1.83 -24.25 -1.51
N PHE A 49 2.05 -24.78 -2.72
CA PHE A 49 3.17 -25.69 -3.03
C PHE A 49 4.31 -24.99 -3.76
N VAL A 50 4.00 -24.09 -4.70
CA VAL A 50 5.02 -23.44 -5.53
C VAL A 50 5.19 -21.95 -5.21
N GLY A 51 4.37 -21.42 -4.31
CA GLY A 51 4.38 -20.01 -3.95
C GLY A 51 3.69 -19.13 -4.98
N LYS A 52 4.28 -17.99 -5.30
CA LYS A 52 3.72 -17.05 -6.27
C LYS A 52 3.75 -17.60 -7.69
N LEU A 53 2.60 -17.72 -8.31
CA LEU A 53 2.39 -18.16 -9.67
C LEU A 53 1.84 -16.99 -10.49
N ALA A 54 2.62 -16.51 -11.44
CA ALA A 54 2.24 -15.39 -12.30
C ALA A 54 1.82 -15.92 -13.67
N PHE A 55 0.54 -15.73 -14.01
CA PHE A 55 0.04 -16.02 -15.34
C PHE A 55 0.33 -14.84 -16.26
N PHE A 56 0.91 -15.13 -17.40
CA PHE A 56 1.26 -14.11 -18.38
C PHE A 56 0.93 -14.55 -19.81
N ARG A 57 0.63 -13.58 -20.65
CA ARG A 57 0.50 -13.77 -22.09
C ARG A 57 1.74 -13.22 -22.77
N VAL A 58 2.30 -13.99 -23.70
CA VAL A 58 3.38 -13.54 -24.58
C VAL A 58 2.77 -12.80 -25.75
N TYR A 59 3.14 -11.54 -25.92
CA TYR A 59 2.73 -10.73 -27.07
C TYR A 59 3.77 -10.74 -28.18
N SER A 60 5.03 -10.93 -27.84
CA SER A 60 6.16 -10.88 -28.76
C SER A 60 7.32 -11.71 -28.23
N GLY A 61 8.07 -12.30 -29.14
CA GLY A 61 9.30 -13.02 -28.84
C GLY A 61 9.11 -14.35 -28.14
N THR A 62 10.20 -14.85 -27.61
CA THR A 62 10.30 -16.16 -26.94
C THR A 62 10.86 -15.99 -25.53
N LEU A 63 10.33 -16.72 -24.54
CA LEU A 63 10.85 -16.73 -23.17
C LEU A 63 11.25 -18.15 -22.77
N LYS A 64 12.48 -18.29 -22.24
CA LYS A 64 13.03 -19.56 -21.77
C LYS A 64 13.02 -19.66 -20.25
N ALA A 65 12.72 -20.83 -19.72
CA ALA A 65 12.87 -21.13 -18.31
C ALA A 65 14.30 -20.90 -17.83
N GLY A 66 14.46 -20.36 -16.63
CA GLY A 66 15.77 -20.04 -16.04
C GLY A 66 16.39 -18.72 -16.53
N SER A 67 15.82 -18.05 -17.54
CA SER A 67 16.29 -16.77 -18.07
C SER A 67 15.92 -15.59 -17.16
N TYR A 68 16.33 -14.38 -17.57
CA TYR A 68 15.98 -13.14 -16.90
C TYR A 68 15.05 -12.31 -17.78
N VAL A 69 14.13 -11.60 -17.14
CA VAL A 69 13.26 -10.61 -17.75
C VAL A 69 13.36 -9.28 -17.01
N TYR A 70 13.01 -8.23 -17.67
CA TYR A 70 12.87 -6.90 -17.10
C TYR A 70 11.39 -6.56 -16.90
N ASN A 71 11.01 -6.30 -15.65
CA ASN A 71 9.68 -5.76 -15.34
C ASN A 71 9.74 -4.24 -15.58
N SER A 72 9.23 -3.80 -16.71
CA SER A 72 9.26 -2.39 -17.13
C SER A 72 8.34 -1.51 -16.28
N SER A 73 7.22 -2.03 -15.79
CA SER A 73 6.30 -1.30 -14.92
C SER A 73 6.94 -0.95 -13.57
N LYS A 74 7.82 -1.80 -13.03
CA LYS A 74 8.51 -1.60 -11.74
C LYS A 74 10.01 -1.32 -11.87
N GLN A 75 10.53 -1.30 -13.09
CA GLN A 75 11.95 -1.06 -13.41
C GLN A 75 12.89 -2.00 -12.65
N LYS A 76 12.56 -3.30 -12.62
CA LYS A 76 13.35 -4.31 -11.92
C LYS A 76 13.57 -5.54 -12.77
N LYS A 77 14.79 -6.08 -12.67
CA LYS A 77 15.16 -7.35 -13.30
C LYS A 77 14.75 -8.51 -12.41
N GLU A 78 14.09 -9.50 -12.99
CA GLU A 78 13.66 -10.72 -12.30
C GLU A 78 14.10 -11.96 -13.03
N ARG A 79 14.25 -13.04 -12.28
CA ARG A 79 14.57 -14.36 -12.84
C ARG A 79 13.30 -15.18 -13.02
N VAL A 80 13.10 -15.68 -14.22
CA VAL A 80 12.09 -16.73 -14.50
C VAL A 80 12.62 -18.04 -13.98
N GLY A 81 11.99 -18.60 -12.96
CA GLY A 81 12.40 -19.92 -12.43
C GLY A 81 11.96 -21.03 -13.37
N ARG A 82 10.73 -21.47 -13.22
CA ARG A 82 10.08 -22.49 -14.06
C ARG A 82 8.93 -21.87 -14.82
N ILE A 83 8.67 -22.37 -16.01
CA ILE A 83 7.49 -22.04 -16.80
C ILE A 83 6.56 -23.25 -16.80
N LEU A 84 5.30 -23.01 -16.54
CA LEU A 84 4.27 -24.03 -16.42
C LEU A 84 3.18 -23.80 -17.45
N GLN A 85 2.87 -24.81 -18.21
CA GLN A 85 1.63 -24.87 -18.99
C GLN A 85 0.51 -25.38 -18.06
N MET A 86 -0.54 -24.59 -17.96
CA MET A 86 -1.67 -24.89 -17.07
C MET A 86 -2.83 -25.48 -17.87
N HIS A 87 -3.34 -26.60 -17.39
CA HIS A 87 -4.54 -27.21 -17.92
C HIS A 87 -5.47 -27.55 -16.73
N ALA A 88 -6.41 -26.69 -16.44
CA ALA A 88 -7.20 -26.72 -15.20
C ALA A 88 -6.27 -26.80 -13.98
N ASN A 89 -6.35 -27.85 -13.17
CA ASN A 89 -5.49 -28.08 -11.99
C ASN A 89 -4.19 -28.84 -12.30
N LYS A 90 -3.99 -29.26 -13.57
CA LYS A 90 -2.77 -29.95 -13.98
C LYS A 90 -1.72 -28.93 -14.41
N ARG A 91 -0.49 -29.20 -14.01
CA ARG A 91 0.68 -28.37 -14.32
C ARG A 91 1.68 -29.23 -15.09
N SER A 92 2.12 -28.74 -16.23
CA SER A 92 3.20 -29.36 -17.01
C SER A 92 4.33 -28.36 -17.13
N GLU A 93 5.52 -28.74 -16.73
CA GLU A 93 6.72 -27.92 -16.88
C GLU A 93 7.14 -27.89 -18.32
N ILE A 94 7.44 -26.69 -18.85
CA ILE A 94 7.88 -26.46 -20.22
C ILE A 94 9.12 -25.59 -20.22
N ASP A 95 9.98 -25.79 -21.23
CA ASP A 95 11.28 -25.13 -21.31
C ASP A 95 11.18 -23.71 -21.88
N GLU A 96 10.25 -23.49 -22.80
CA GLU A 96 10.06 -22.21 -23.47
C GLU A 96 8.60 -21.96 -23.87
N VAL A 97 8.27 -20.69 -24.09
CA VAL A 97 6.98 -20.21 -24.59
C VAL A 97 7.20 -19.22 -25.73
N PHE A 98 6.25 -19.14 -26.63
CA PHE A 98 6.31 -18.41 -27.90
C PHE A 98 5.26 -17.29 -27.95
N SER A 99 5.36 -16.44 -28.95
CA SER A 99 4.40 -15.36 -29.21
C SER A 99 2.96 -15.92 -29.32
N GLY A 100 2.02 -15.32 -28.58
CA GLY A 100 0.62 -15.75 -28.49
C GLY A 100 0.33 -16.76 -27.38
N ASP A 101 1.34 -17.41 -26.77
CA ASP A 101 1.15 -18.35 -25.69
C ASP A 101 0.69 -17.68 -24.39
N ILE A 102 -0.05 -18.48 -23.60
CA ILE A 102 -0.39 -18.18 -22.20
C ILE A 102 0.25 -19.26 -21.34
N ALA A 103 1.05 -18.81 -20.37
CA ALA A 103 1.73 -19.68 -19.43
C ALA A 103 1.73 -19.10 -18.02
N ALA A 104 2.24 -19.86 -17.07
CA ALA A 104 2.46 -19.41 -15.73
C ALA A 104 3.94 -19.52 -15.36
N ALA A 105 4.51 -18.48 -14.75
CA ALA A 105 5.88 -18.49 -14.28
C ALA A 105 5.94 -18.57 -12.75
N VAL A 106 6.93 -19.33 -12.27
CA VAL A 106 7.31 -19.38 -10.86
C VAL A 106 8.66 -18.71 -10.69
N GLY A 107 8.81 -17.95 -9.61
CA GLY A 107 10.09 -17.32 -9.26
C GLY A 107 10.07 -15.79 -9.28
N PHE A 108 9.04 -15.18 -9.81
CA PHE A 108 8.85 -13.72 -9.73
C PHE A 108 8.59 -13.26 -8.29
N LYS A 109 9.29 -12.21 -7.88
CA LYS A 109 9.19 -11.64 -6.53
C LYS A 109 8.37 -10.37 -6.49
N VAL A 110 8.57 -9.49 -7.48
CA VAL A 110 7.94 -8.16 -7.50
C VAL A 110 6.84 -8.00 -8.54
N THR A 111 6.83 -8.86 -9.58
CA THR A 111 5.79 -8.82 -10.63
C THR A 111 4.40 -8.99 -10.04
N ALA A 112 3.48 -8.08 -10.35
CA ALA A 112 2.08 -8.08 -9.93
C ALA A 112 1.15 -8.17 -11.15
N THR A 113 -0.15 -8.28 -10.89
CA THR A 113 -1.17 -8.24 -11.94
C THR A 113 -1.13 -6.89 -12.66
N GLY A 114 -1.08 -6.89 -13.98
CA GLY A 114 -0.97 -5.69 -14.81
C GLY A 114 0.46 -5.29 -15.18
N ASP A 115 1.48 -5.94 -14.60
CA ASP A 115 2.87 -5.61 -14.93
C ASP A 115 3.29 -6.18 -16.29
N THR A 116 4.07 -5.39 -17.03
CA THR A 116 4.74 -5.84 -18.24
C THR A 116 6.11 -6.42 -17.92
N ILE A 117 6.40 -7.58 -18.49
CA ILE A 117 7.71 -8.25 -18.46
C ILE A 117 8.27 -8.30 -19.89
N CYS A 118 9.50 -7.86 -20.08
CA CYS A 118 10.07 -7.72 -21.42
C CYS A 118 11.58 -8.01 -21.46
N ASP A 119 12.15 -7.91 -22.64
CA ASP A 119 13.61 -7.90 -22.83
C ASP A 119 14.20 -6.60 -22.25
N GLU A 120 15.33 -6.70 -21.54
CA GLU A 120 15.97 -5.56 -20.88
C GLU A 120 16.56 -4.55 -21.87
N GLN A 121 16.93 -4.99 -23.08
CA GLN A 121 17.53 -4.12 -24.09
C GLN A 121 16.46 -3.41 -24.95
N HIS A 122 15.24 -3.96 -24.95
CA HIS A 122 14.10 -3.42 -25.69
C HIS A 122 12.90 -3.25 -24.76
N PRO A 123 12.99 -2.34 -23.78
CA PRO A 123 11.94 -2.17 -22.79
C PRO A 123 10.69 -1.55 -23.43
N ILE A 124 9.55 -2.17 -23.17
CA ILE A 124 8.23 -1.70 -23.55
C ILE A 124 7.31 -1.83 -22.34
N ILE A 125 6.35 -0.93 -22.21
CA ILE A 125 5.21 -1.03 -21.31
C ILE A 125 3.99 -1.27 -22.18
N LEU A 126 3.45 -2.48 -22.15
CA LEU A 126 2.20 -2.81 -22.81
C LEU A 126 1.05 -2.09 -22.12
N GLU A 127 -0.10 -2.01 -22.78
CA GLU A 127 -1.28 -1.35 -22.24
C GLU A 127 -1.55 -1.84 -20.82
N SER A 128 -1.59 -0.90 -19.87
CA SER A 128 -1.84 -1.21 -18.46
C SER A 128 -3.33 -1.48 -18.24
N MET A 129 -3.65 -2.53 -17.48
CA MET A 129 -5.01 -2.77 -17.02
C MET A 129 -5.40 -1.70 -16.00
N GLU A 130 -6.47 -0.96 -16.28
CA GLU A 130 -7.05 -0.04 -15.31
C GLU A 130 -7.97 -0.78 -14.36
N PHE A 131 -7.69 -0.69 -13.07
CA PHE A 131 -8.52 -1.28 -12.03
C PHE A 131 -9.31 -0.18 -11.31
N PRO A 132 -10.62 -0.39 -11.09
CA PRO A 132 -11.43 0.58 -10.36
C PRO A 132 -10.98 0.69 -8.90
N GLU A 133 -11.11 1.88 -8.35
CA GLU A 133 -10.83 2.13 -6.94
C GLU A 133 -11.85 1.44 -6.03
N PRO A 134 -11.40 0.88 -4.88
CA PRO A 134 -12.30 0.29 -3.89
C PRO A 134 -13.32 1.30 -3.36
N VAL A 135 -14.56 0.85 -3.17
CA VAL A 135 -15.68 1.73 -2.75
C VAL A 135 -16.17 1.47 -1.32
N ILE A 136 -15.83 0.32 -0.74
CA ILE A 136 -16.23 -0.06 0.63
C ILE A 136 -15.00 -0.36 1.46
N GLN A 137 -15.06 0.07 2.73
CA GLN A 137 -14.01 -0.17 3.71
C GLN A 137 -14.57 -0.84 4.96
N LEU A 138 -13.83 -1.79 5.51
CA LEU A 138 -14.13 -2.47 6.77
C LEU A 138 -12.87 -2.55 7.62
N ALA A 139 -13.02 -2.45 8.94
CA ALA A 139 -11.96 -2.76 9.88
C ALA A 139 -11.88 -4.28 10.10
N ILE A 140 -10.68 -4.83 10.14
CA ILE A 140 -10.43 -6.24 10.39
C ILE A 140 -9.46 -6.43 11.53
N GLU A 141 -9.81 -7.28 12.49
CA GLU A 141 -8.98 -7.58 13.66
C GLU A 141 -8.86 -9.09 13.85
N PRO A 142 -7.65 -9.63 14.05
CA PRO A 142 -7.49 -11.05 14.30
C PRO A 142 -8.05 -11.39 15.69
N LYS A 143 -8.74 -12.54 15.82
CA LYS A 143 -9.29 -12.98 17.11
C LYS A 143 -8.21 -13.32 18.14
N THR A 144 -6.98 -13.56 17.73
CA THR A 144 -5.86 -13.93 18.60
C THR A 144 -4.63 -13.09 18.33
N LYS A 145 -3.83 -12.78 19.36
CA LYS A 145 -2.55 -12.07 19.20
C LYS A 145 -1.58 -12.78 18.26
N ALA A 146 -1.56 -14.11 18.27
CA ALA A 146 -0.73 -14.92 17.35
C ALA A 146 -1.17 -14.80 15.88
N GLY A 147 -2.44 -14.42 15.63
CA GLY A 147 -2.98 -14.19 14.30
C GLY A 147 -2.52 -12.87 13.67
N GLN A 148 -2.02 -11.90 14.44
CA GLN A 148 -1.72 -10.56 13.93
C GLN A 148 -0.63 -10.55 12.85
N GLY A 149 0.48 -11.24 13.07
CA GLY A 149 1.54 -11.37 12.06
C GLY A 149 1.06 -12.11 10.82
N LYS A 150 0.29 -13.20 11.02
CA LYS A 150 -0.28 -13.98 9.93
C LYS A 150 -1.31 -13.21 9.12
N LEU A 151 -2.11 -12.34 9.77
CA LEU A 151 -3.08 -11.49 9.09
C LEU A 151 -2.39 -10.56 8.10
N GLY A 152 -1.35 -9.85 8.50
CA GLY A 152 -0.61 -8.94 7.63
C GLY A 152 -0.02 -9.65 6.40
N GLU A 153 0.61 -10.82 6.59
CA GLU A 153 1.16 -11.63 5.48
C GLU A 153 0.06 -12.13 4.54
N ALA A 154 -1.08 -12.57 5.08
CA ALA A 154 -2.20 -13.06 4.29
C ALA A 154 -2.85 -11.94 3.49
N LEU A 155 -3.08 -10.78 4.10
CA LEU A 155 -3.63 -9.60 3.41
C LEU A 155 -2.70 -9.11 2.30
N ALA A 156 -1.38 -9.10 2.52
CA ALA A 156 -0.42 -8.73 1.50
C ALA A 156 -0.48 -9.67 0.28
N LYS A 157 -0.57 -10.98 0.50
CA LYS A 157 -0.72 -11.97 -0.59
C LYS A 157 -2.04 -11.79 -1.35
N LEU A 158 -3.15 -11.55 -0.63
CA LEU A 158 -4.45 -11.31 -1.26
C LEU A 158 -4.46 -10.02 -2.09
N ALA A 159 -3.79 -8.97 -1.63
CA ALA A 159 -3.62 -7.72 -2.37
C ALA A 159 -2.70 -7.86 -3.60
N GLU A 160 -1.73 -8.79 -3.58
CA GLU A 160 -0.94 -9.13 -4.78
C GLU A 160 -1.76 -9.86 -5.85
N GLU A 161 -2.75 -10.67 -5.43
CA GLU A 161 -3.63 -11.41 -6.32
C GLU A 161 -4.72 -10.55 -6.95
N ASP A 162 -5.27 -9.62 -6.18
CA ASP A 162 -6.41 -8.80 -6.56
C ASP A 162 -6.08 -7.30 -6.42
N PRO A 163 -5.83 -6.61 -7.53
CA PRO A 163 -5.48 -5.19 -7.52
C PRO A 163 -6.66 -4.28 -7.12
N THR A 164 -7.90 -4.78 -7.06
CA THR A 164 -9.07 -4.04 -6.55
C THR A 164 -9.25 -4.18 -5.04
N PHE A 165 -8.44 -5.02 -4.39
CA PHE A 165 -8.39 -5.19 -2.95
C PHE A 165 -7.21 -4.42 -2.37
N ARG A 166 -7.44 -3.63 -1.33
CA ARG A 166 -6.40 -2.92 -0.59
C ARG A 166 -6.49 -3.20 0.89
N ALA A 167 -5.35 -3.24 1.55
CA ALA A 167 -5.26 -3.34 3.00
C ALA A 167 -4.18 -2.38 3.51
N HIS A 168 -4.50 -1.62 4.55
CA HIS A 168 -3.57 -0.71 5.20
C HIS A 168 -3.89 -0.62 6.69
N THR A 169 -2.93 -0.13 7.46
CA THR A 169 -3.17 0.21 8.87
C THR A 169 -3.45 1.71 8.94
N ASP A 170 -4.57 2.06 9.54
CA ASP A 170 -4.91 3.45 9.83
C ASP A 170 -4.00 3.97 10.96
N GLU A 171 -3.30 5.06 10.72
CA GLU A 171 -2.29 5.59 11.64
C GLU A 171 -2.92 6.24 12.89
N GLU A 172 -4.14 6.78 12.76
CA GLU A 172 -4.82 7.46 13.86
C GLU A 172 -5.51 6.46 14.82
N THR A 173 -6.17 5.44 14.25
CA THR A 173 -6.92 4.45 15.05
C THR A 173 -6.13 3.18 15.35
N GLY A 174 -5.03 2.94 14.63
CA GLY A 174 -4.24 1.71 14.70
C GLY A 174 -4.96 0.48 14.13
N GLN A 175 -6.15 0.64 13.56
CA GLN A 175 -6.91 -0.45 12.98
C GLN A 175 -6.37 -0.87 11.62
N THR A 176 -6.42 -2.16 11.34
CA THR A 176 -6.21 -2.66 9.97
C THR A 176 -7.50 -2.50 9.18
N ILE A 177 -7.44 -1.73 8.10
CA ILE A 177 -8.55 -1.45 7.20
C ILE A 177 -8.37 -2.26 5.93
N ILE A 178 -9.45 -2.92 5.49
CA ILE A 178 -9.53 -3.60 4.21
C ILE A 178 -10.54 -2.86 3.33
N ALA A 179 -10.21 -2.67 2.06
CA ALA A 179 -11.03 -1.97 1.09
C ALA A 179 -11.24 -2.84 -0.16
N GLY A 180 -12.45 -2.82 -0.70
CA GLY A 180 -12.84 -3.63 -1.85
C GLY A 180 -14.02 -3.07 -2.62
N MET A 181 -14.40 -3.75 -3.69
CA MET A 181 -15.43 -3.32 -4.65
C MET A 181 -16.86 -3.46 -4.12
N GLY A 182 -17.07 -4.19 -3.02
CA GLY A 182 -18.39 -4.41 -2.45
C GLY A 182 -18.36 -5.35 -1.26
N GLU A 183 -19.49 -5.46 -0.58
CA GLU A 183 -19.66 -6.30 0.62
C GLU A 183 -19.32 -7.76 0.34
N LEU A 184 -19.89 -8.34 -0.72
CA LEU A 184 -19.62 -9.72 -1.13
C LEU A 184 -18.12 -9.94 -1.44
N HIS A 185 -17.47 -8.97 -2.06
CA HIS A 185 -16.03 -9.05 -2.34
C HIS A 185 -15.23 -9.19 -1.04
N LEU A 186 -15.49 -8.33 -0.06
CA LEU A 186 -14.80 -8.37 1.23
C LEU A 186 -15.18 -9.63 2.05
N GLU A 187 -16.40 -10.10 1.99
CA GLU A 187 -16.82 -11.38 2.61
C GLU A 187 -16.02 -12.56 2.03
N ILE A 188 -15.82 -12.61 0.71
CA ILE A 188 -15.00 -13.64 0.05
C ILE A 188 -13.55 -13.57 0.53
N ILE A 189 -12.98 -12.37 0.61
CA ILE A 189 -11.60 -12.16 1.11
C ILE A 189 -11.48 -12.66 2.56
N VAL A 190 -12.42 -12.29 3.44
CA VAL A 190 -12.44 -12.77 4.84
C VAL A 190 -12.61 -14.29 4.91
N GLY A 191 -13.47 -14.85 4.06
CA GLY A 191 -13.62 -16.30 3.94
C GLY A 191 -12.34 -17.00 3.47
N ARG A 192 -11.56 -16.39 2.59
CA ARG A 192 -10.24 -16.89 2.13
C ARG A 192 -9.19 -16.81 3.24
N LEU A 193 -9.18 -15.73 4.04
CA LEU A 193 -8.30 -15.63 5.22
C LEU A 193 -8.45 -16.83 6.15
N LEU A 194 -9.69 -17.26 6.40
CA LEU A 194 -9.94 -18.42 7.24
C LEU A 194 -9.53 -19.73 6.55
N ARG A 195 -9.99 -19.95 5.30
CA ARG A 195 -9.85 -21.25 4.63
C ARG A 195 -8.44 -21.53 4.12
N GLU A 196 -7.74 -20.50 3.62
CA GLU A 196 -6.45 -20.66 2.95
C GLU A 196 -5.28 -20.35 3.91
N PHE A 197 -5.48 -19.37 4.82
CA PHE A 197 -4.40 -18.90 5.71
C PHE A 197 -4.61 -19.28 7.19
N ASN A 198 -5.74 -19.91 7.55
CA ASN A 198 -6.10 -20.25 8.93
C ASN A 198 -6.04 -19.03 9.88
N VAL A 199 -6.51 -17.87 9.40
CA VAL A 199 -6.61 -16.63 10.17
C VAL A 199 -8.08 -16.34 10.45
N GLU A 200 -8.48 -16.47 11.72
CA GLU A 200 -9.79 -16.01 12.17
C GLU A 200 -9.75 -14.52 12.50
N ALA A 201 -10.67 -13.76 11.96
CA ALA A 201 -10.76 -12.33 12.17
C ALA A 201 -12.21 -11.88 12.47
N ASN A 202 -12.33 -10.82 13.24
CA ASN A 202 -13.56 -10.06 13.40
C ASN A 202 -13.56 -8.93 12.38
N VAL A 203 -14.72 -8.64 11.82
CA VAL A 203 -14.91 -7.58 10.83
C VAL A 203 -15.99 -6.63 11.33
N GLY A 204 -15.76 -5.34 11.16
CA GLY A 204 -16.68 -4.30 11.60
C GLY A 204 -16.51 -2.99 10.84
N ALA A 205 -17.34 -2.00 11.18
CA ALA A 205 -17.16 -0.66 10.65
C ALA A 205 -15.82 -0.05 11.18
N PRO A 206 -15.08 0.69 10.34
CA PRO A 206 -13.91 1.44 10.80
C PRO A 206 -14.29 2.43 11.92
N GLN A 207 -13.38 2.61 12.86
CA GLN A 207 -13.54 3.67 13.87
C GLN A 207 -13.35 5.03 13.19
N VAL A 208 -14.17 5.99 13.61
CA VAL A 208 -14.02 7.38 13.18
C VAL A 208 -12.99 8.05 14.10
N ALA A 209 -11.89 8.52 13.53
CA ALA A 209 -10.94 9.35 14.25
C ALA A 209 -11.54 10.75 14.42
N TYR A 210 -12.09 11.02 15.60
CA TYR A 210 -12.62 12.33 15.93
C TYR A 210 -11.46 13.29 16.21
N LYS A 211 -11.50 14.46 15.58
CA LYS A 211 -10.58 15.56 15.85
C LYS A 211 -11.31 16.61 16.68
N GLU A 212 -10.65 17.04 17.75
CA GLU A 212 -11.18 18.07 18.65
C GLU A 212 -10.44 19.40 18.43
N THR A 213 -11.11 20.49 18.70
CA THR A 213 -10.53 21.83 18.67
C THR A 213 -11.12 22.71 19.75
N PHE A 214 -10.38 23.73 20.15
CA PHE A 214 -10.89 24.75 21.05
C PHE A 214 -11.82 25.71 20.29
N THR A 215 -12.96 26.03 20.87
CA THR A 215 -13.92 26.99 20.32
C THR A 215 -13.84 28.36 20.99
N LYS A 216 -13.14 28.44 22.12
CA LYS A 216 -13.04 29.67 22.93
C LYS A 216 -11.63 29.81 23.51
N ARG A 217 -11.20 31.03 23.72
CA ARG A 217 -10.02 31.38 24.51
C ARG A 217 -10.26 31.04 25.97
N VAL A 218 -9.35 30.34 26.61
CA VAL A 218 -9.39 29.95 28.02
C VAL A 218 -8.04 30.19 28.66
N ASP A 219 -8.04 30.91 29.80
CA ASP A 219 -6.86 31.13 30.62
C ASP A 219 -6.85 30.11 31.78
N ILE A 220 -5.81 29.31 31.88
CA ILE A 220 -5.66 28.27 32.90
C ILE A 220 -4.44 28.57 33.76
N ASP A 221 -4.68 28.65 35.08
CA ASP A 221 -3.64 28.70 36.08
C ASP A 221 -3.64 27.37 36.86
N LYS A 222 -2.65 26.52 36.59
CA LYS A 222 -2.61 25.15 37.16
C LYS A 222 -1.35 24.93 37.95
N LYS A 223 -1.56 24.53 39.20
CA LYS A 223 -0.49 24.10 40.13
C LYS A 223 -0.59 22.58 40.37
N TYR A 224 0.50 21.90 40.12
CA TYR A 224 0.66 20.49 40.47
C TYR A 224 1.65 20.39 41.64
N ALA A 225 1.22 19.80 42.73
CA ALA A 225 2.09 19.52 43.90
C ALA A 225 1.74 18.14 44.44
N LYS A 226 2.66 17.22 44.37
CA LYS A 226 2.51 15.85 44.89
C LYS A 226 3.75 15.41 45.65
N GLN A 227 3.55 14.91 46.88
CA GLN A 227 4.60 14.33 47.66
C GLN A 227 4.12 12.99 48.22
N SER A 228 4.77 11.92 47.79
CA SER A 228 4.47 10.55 48.23
C SER A 228 5.72 9.85 48.76
N GLY A 229 6.48 10.56 49.64
CA GLY A 229 7.77 10.12 50.17
C GLY A 229 8.96 10.63 49.36
N GLY A 230 10.05 11.02 50.02
CA GLY A 230 11.25 11.55 49.38
C GLY A 230 11.08 12.96 48.77
N ARG A 231 11.68 13.19 47.60
CA ARG A 231 11.56 14.47 46.90
C ARG A 231 10.18 14.62 46.30
N GLY A 232 9.46 15.70 46.64
CA GLY A 232 8.17 16.04 46.06
C GLY A 232 8.28 16.50 44.61
N GLN A 233 7.17 16.36 43.84
CA GLN A 233 7.00 16.90 42.51
C GLN A 233 6.23 18.22 42.60
N TYR A 234 6.71 19.24 41.89
CA TYR A 234 6.06 20.55 41.85
C TYR A 234 6.15 21.15 40.44
N GLY A 235 5.04 21.63 39.94
CA GLY A 235 4.96 22.39 38.71
C GLY A 235 3.82 23.42 38.82
N HIS A 236 4.06 24.63 38.34
CA HIS A 236 3.04 25.68 38.29
C HIS A 236 3.20 26.47 37.00
N CYS A 237 2.21 26.44 36.16
CA CYS A 237 2.19 27.19 34.91
C CYS A 237 0.85 27.84 34.68
N LYS A 238 0.89 29.01 33.97
CA LYS A 238 -0.28 29.68 33.41
C LYS A 238 -0.20 29.52 31.92
N VAL A 239 -1.25 29.01 31.30
CA VAL A 239 -1.33 28.76 29.86
C VAL A 239 -2.63 29.34 29.33
N ILE A 240 -2.55 30.01 28.20
CA ILE A 240 -3.71 30.51 27.45
C ILE A 240 -3.90 29.59 26.28
N PHE A 241 -5.07 28.95 26.17
CA PHE A 241 -5.50 28.18 25.02
C PHE A 241 -6.45 29.02 24.18
N GLU A 242 -6.20 29.11 22.89
CA GLU A 242 -7.08 29.79 21.96
C GLU A 242 -7.17 29.06 20.62
N PRO A 243 -8.32 29.16 19.92
CA PRO A 243 -8.45 28.59 18.59
C PRO A 243 -7.43 29.19 17.64
N VAL A 244 -6.78 28.33 16.82
CA VAL A 244 -5.92 28.79 15.74
C VAL A 244 -6.74 28.92 14.46
N ASP A 245 -6.57 30.03 13.74
CA ASP A 245 -7.19 30.17 12.42
C ASP A 245 -6.46 29.29 11.40
N THR A 246 -7.10 28.19 11.02
CA THR A 246 -6.56 27.22 10.07
C THR A 246 -6.48 27.71 8.62
N ASN A 247 -7.04 28.90 8.33
CA ASN A 247 -6.96 29.53 7.00
C ASN A 247 -5.66 30.34 6.80
N VAL A 248 -4.80 30.42 7.82
CA VAL A 248 -3.51 31.11 7.73
C VAL A 248 -2.45 30.16 7.19
N GLU A 249 -2.02 30.34 5.95
CA GLU A 249 -0.97 29.53 5.31
C GLU A 249 0.41 29.66 5.97
N LYS A 250 0.65 30.73 6.73
CA LYS A 250 1.90 30.96 7.48
C LYS A 250 1.59 31.69 8.78
N PHE A 251 2.00 31.09 9.90
CA PHE A 251 2.01 31.79 11.17
C PHE A 251 3.24 32.72 11.23
N GLU A 252 3.00 34.02 11.46
CA GLU A 252 4.09 34.94 11.81
C GLU A 252 4.50 34.64 13.25
N VAL A 253 5.60 33.99 13.41
CA VAL A 253 6.16 33.65 14.72
C VAL A 253 7.29 34.63 15.05
N ASP A 254 7.30 35.16 16.27
CA ASP A 254 8.43 35.95 16.74
C ASP A 254 9.71 35.07 16.71
N PRO A 255 10.74 35.45 15.95
CA PRO A 255 11.98 34.65 15.86
C PRO A 255 12.68 34.42 17.21
N LYS A 256 12.27 35.18 18.26
CA LYS A 256 12.81 35.04 19.62
C LYS A 256 11.95 34.19 20.55
N ALA A 257 10.76 33.81 20.11
CA ALA A 257 9.89 32.89 20.85
C ALA A 257 10.35 31.44 20.65
N ASN A 258 10.33 30.65 21.71
CA ASN A 258 10.50 29.20 21.59
C ASN A 258 9.17 28.63 21.07
N VAL A 259 9.11 28.29 19.79
CA VAL A 259 7.90 27.81 19.13
C VAL A 259 8.07 26.35 18.76
N LEU A 260 7.10 25.52 19.16
CA LEU A 260 6.90 24.16 18.67
C LEU A 260 5.74 24.18 17.68
N ILE A 261 5.97 23.76 16.45
CA ILE A 261 4.97 23.64 15.40
C ILE A 261 4.96 22.20 14.91
N ASN A 262 3.79 21.57 14.95
CA ASN A 262 3.59 20.25 14.33
C ASN A 262 3.24 20.44 12.85
N GLU A 263 3.69 19.52 12.00
CA GLU A 263 3.27 19.48 10.58
C GLU A 263 2.21 18.38 10.35
N PRO A 264 1.05 18.74 9.79
CA PRO A 264 0.50 20.08 9.54
C PRO A 264 0.24 20.81 10.85
N PRO A 265 0.27 22.16 10.89
CA PRO A 265 0.26 22.90 12.14
C PRO A 265 -1.08 22.74 12.86
N THR A 266 -1.17 21.72 13.72
CA THR A 266 -2.34 21.44 14.56
C THR A 266 -2.19 22.04 15.95
N LEU A 267 -0.96 22.36 16.36
CA LEU A 267 -0.62 22.96 17.63
C LEU A 267 0.49 24.01 17.42
N LEU A 268 0.23 25.23 17.88
CA LEU A 268 1.23 26.28 17.98
C LEU A 268 1.45 26.61 19.46
N PHE A 269 2.68 26.37 19.97
CA PHE A 269 3.05 26.71 21.34
C PHE A 269 4.03 27.89 21.35
N GLU A 270 3.67 28.98 22.02
CA GLU A 270 4.48 30.17 22.16
C GLU A 270 4.71 30.51 23.64
N SER A 271 5.96 30.84 24.00
CA SER A 271 6.27 31.26 25.35
C SER A 271 6.32 32.78 25.48
N THR A 272 5.42 33.32 26.25
CA THR A 272 5.36 34.77 26.58
C THR A 272 5.99 35.10 27.95
N VAL A 273 6.78 34.17 28.51
CA VAL A 273 7.41 34.34 29.83
C VAL A 273 8.48 35.41 29.79
N VAL A 274 8.33 36.47 30.61
CA VAL A 274 9.26 37.59 30.74
C VAL A 274 9.91 37.56 32.12
N GLY A 275 11.14 38.04 32.23
CA GLY A 275 11.83 38.26 33.50
C GLY A 275 12.30 36.99 34.24
N GLY A 276 12.28 35.82 33.55
CA GLY A 276 12.78 34.56 34.12
C GLY A 276 11.90 33.94 35.19
N ALA A 277 10.58 34.26 35.18
CA ALA A 277 9.60 33.69 36.11
C ALA A 277 9.56 32.12 36.03
N ILE A 278 9.83 31.56 34.85
CA ILE A 278 10.10 30.12 34.64
C ILE A 278 11.50 30.02 34.03
N PRO A 279 12.40 29.18 34.57
CA PRO A 279 13.68 28.92 33.93
C PRO A 279 13.49 28.39 32.50
N LYS A 280 14.29 28.90 31.57
CA LYS A 280 14.16 28.59 30.13
C LYS A 280 14.21 27.09 29.81
N GLU A 281 14.91 26.32 30.64
CA GLU A 281 15.05 24.87 30.51
C GLU A 281 13.75 24.09 30.72
N TYR A 282 12.75 24.68 31.41
CA TYR A 282 11.44 24.02 31.67
C TYR A 282 10.36 24.41 30.66
N ILE A 283 10.57 25.42 29.83
CA ILE A 283 9.58 25.86 28.84
C ILE A 283 9.32 24.77 27.79
N PRO A 284 10.34 24.11 27.21
CA PRO A 284 10.09 23.00 26.27
C PRO A 284 9.27 21.86 26.88
N ALA A 285 9.52 21.50 28.14
CA ALA A 285 8.79 20.43 28.82
C ALA A 285 7.29 20.76 29.00
N VAL A 286 6.90 22.03 29.09
CA VAL A 286 5.49 22.45 29.11
C VAL A 286 4.87 22.22 27.71
N GLY A 287 5.56 22.61 26.64
CA GLY A 287 5.13 22.37 25.28
C GLY A 287 4.96 20.89 24.94
N GLU A 288 5.94 20.06 25.29
CA GLU A 288 5.88 18.60 25.13
C GLU A 288 4.70 17.98 25.88
N GLY A 289 4.44 18.44 27.12
CA GLY A 289 3.30 17.97 27.90
C GLY A 289 1.95 18.34 27.30
N ILE A 290 1.85 19.53 26.66
CA ILE A 290 0.65 19.93 25.92
C ILE A 290 0.48 19.08 24.67
N GLU A 291 1.56 18.86 23.90
CA GLU A 291 1.53 18.00 22.73
C GLU A 291 1.14 16.55 23.08
N GLU A 292 1.66 16.01 24.19
CA GLU A 292 1.28 14.66 24.64
C GLU A 292 -0.21 14.60 25.02
N ALA A 293 -0.73 15.64 25.65
CA ALA A 293 -2.14 15.70 26.02
C ALA A 293 -3.06 15.76 24.80
N THR A 294 -2.68 16.45 23.71
CA THR A 294 -3.49 16.52 22.47
C THR A 294 -3.61 15.19 21.75
N LYS A 295 -2.73 14.21 22.02
CA LYS A 295 -2.80 12.85 21.43
C LYS A 295 -3.87 11.98 22.09
N CYS A 296 -4.35 12.37 23.26
CA CYS A 296 -5.34 11.59 24.02
C CYS A 296 -6.75 12.18 23.98
N GLY A 297 -6.94 13.37 23.36
CA GLY A 297 -8.21 14.12 23.33
C GLY A 297 -8.44 14.93 24.58
#